data_0dc83b3f59c2d7a5c1be13724e6b67ba
#
_entry.id   0dc83b3f59c2d7a5c1be13724e6b67ba
#
_cell.length_a   1.000
_cell.length_b   1.000
_cell.length_c   1.000
_cell.angle_alpha   90.00
_cell.angle_beta   90.00
_cell.angle_gamma   90.00
#
_symmetry.space_group_name_H-M   'P 1'
#
loop_
_entity.id
_entity.type
_entity.pdbx_description
1 polymer ?
#
loop_
_entity_poly.entity_id
_entity_poly.type
_entity_poly.pdbx_seq_one_letter_code
_entity_poly.pdbx_strand_id
1 'polypeptide(L)'
;MPRCARAVSLTGYYHVFDRGNSKQIIFEDDSDRYRFLSDISDRFARHKVAVLAWCLMDNHFHLMVDDPYDNLSKAMQCALTAYAKYFNGKTGRTGHLFDNRYSRVAVESDTQAVQLLDYIHLNPVKGAIDSLEAYRWSSFRAYQLGYDPFDICDAAPMLDIVGGSRRYCEHLKEVAGRIW
;
A
#
# COMPACT_ATOMS: atom_id res chain seq x y z
N MET A 1 -4.08 28.48 -3.34
CA MET A 1 -3.01 28.09 -4.28
C MET A 1 -3.61 27.24 -5.40
N PRO A 2 -3.25 27.45 -6.69
CA PRO A 2 -3.75 26.62 -7.76
C PRO A 2 -3.33 25.18 -7.52
N ARG A 3 -4.26 24.23 -7.73
CA ARG A 3 -3.97 22.80 -7.63
C ARG A 3 -3.02 22.43 -8.79
N CYS A 4 -1.79 22.03 -8.48
CA CYS A 4 -0.93 21.41 -9.47
C CYS A 4 -1.66 20.16 -10.00
N ALA A 5 -1.73 20.00 -11.31
CA ALA A 5 -2.24 18.79 -11.94
C ALA A 5 -1.37 17.62 -11.45
N ARG A 6 -2.01 16.51 -11.08
CA ARG A 6 -1.26 15.30 -10.68
C ARG A 6 -0.52 14.75 -11.90
N ALA A 7 0.76 14.44 -11.73
CA ALA A 7 1.54 13.81 -12.79
C ALA A 7 0.90 12.47 -13.21
N VAL A 8 0.83 12.25 -14.52
CA VAL A 8 0.42 10.96 -15.10
C VAL A 8 1.68 10.11 -15.23
N SER A 9 1.63 8.89 -14.70
CA SER A 9 2.75 7.95 -14.77
C SER A 9 2.92 7.40 -16.19
N LEU A 10 4.16 7.23 -16.64
CA LEU A 10 4.47 6.57 -17.91
C LEU A 10 4.26 5.06 -17.85
N THR A 11 4.37 4.45 -16.66
CA THR A 11 4.15 3.02 -16.44
C THR A 11 2.71 2.67 -16.09
N GLY A 12 1.87 3.64 -15.72
CA GLY A 12 0.57 3.41 -15.10
C GLY A 12 0.66 3.19 -13.59
N TYR A 13 1.87 3.05 -13.04
CA TYR A 13 2.09 2.71 -11.63
C TYR A 13 2.22 3.97 -10.77
N TYR A 14 1.70 3.86 -9.55
CA TYR A 14 1.74 4.95 -8.58
C TYR A 14 2.06 4.43 -7.19
N HIS A 15 2.87 5.21 -6.46
CA HIS A 15 2.98 5.09 -5.02
C HIS A 15 1.88 5.92 -4.36
N VAL A 16 1.07 5.28 -3.56
CA VAL A 16 -0.02 5.89 -2.79
C VAL A 16 0.23 5.68 -1.31
N PHE A 17 0.17 6.75 -0.54
CA PHE A 17 0.33 6.67 0.90
C PHE A 17 -0.41 7.79 1.61
N ASP A 18 -0.78 7.52 2.85
CA ASP A 18 -1.36 8.50 3.77
C ASP A 18 -1.10 8.06 5.21
N ARG A 19 -1.28 8.99 6.13
CA ARG A 19 -1.12 8.72 7.56
C ARG A 19 -2.21 9.37 8.39
N GLY A 20 -2.34 8.91 9.61
CA GLY A 20 -3.26 9.50 10.58
C GLY A 20 -2.91 10.95 10.91
N ASN A 21 -3.95 11.76 11.06
CA ASN A 21 -3.82 13.16 11.47
C ASN A 21 -2.98 13.26 12.75
N SER A 22 -2.00 14.18 12.78
CA SER A 22 -1.05 14.32 13.89
C SER A 22 -0.32 13.02 14.25
N LYS A 23 -0.09 12.14 13.27
CA LYS A 23 0.53 10.82 13.41
C LYS A 23 -0.26 9.85 14.30
N GLN A 24 -1.55 10.09 14.51
CA GLN A 24 -2.40 9.19 15.28
C GLN A 24 -2.47 7.78 14.67
N ILE A 25 -2.73 6.80 15.51
CA ILE A 25 -3.02 5.43 15.09
C ILE A 25 -4.29 5.42 14.23
N ILE A 26 -4.23 4.71 13.12
CA ILE A 26 -5.36 4.47 12.21
C ILE A 26 -5.74 2.99 12.12
N PHE A 27 -4.97 2.10 12.73
CA PHE A 27 -5.25 0.68 12.88
C PHE A 27 -4.95 0.27 14.33
N GLU A 28 -5.98 0.19 15.18
CA GLU A 28 -5.83 -0.20 16.60
C GLU A 28 -5.67 -1.71 16.74
N ASP A 29 -6.34 -2.47 15.87
CA ASP A 29 -6.31 -3.93 15.89
C ASP A 29 -6.39 -4.55 14.49
N ASP A 30 -6.39 -5.87 14.44
CA ASP A 30 -6.47 -6.64 13.20
C ASP A 30 -7.79 -6.40 12.45
N SER A 31 -8.90 -6.15 13.15
CA SER A 31 -10.20 -5.91 12.51
C SER A 31 -10.19 -4.62 11.69
N ASP A 32 -9.45 -3.61 12.14
CA ASP A 32 -9.27 -2.35 11.40
C ASP A 32 -8.49 -2.57 10.11
N ARG A 33 -7.42 -3.37 10.17
CA ARG A 33 -6.61 -3.70 9.01
C ARG A 33 -7.39 -4.52 7.98
N TYR A 34 -8.13 -5.53 8.43
CA TYR A 34 -9.03 -6.30 7.56
C TYR A 34 -10.08 -5.40 6.92
N ARG A 35 -10.68 -4.51 7.69
CA ARG A 35 -11.68 -3.57 7.17
C ARG A 35 -11.10 -2.65 6.13
N PHE A 36 -9.91 -2.09 6.36
CA PHE A 36 -9.22 -1.24 5.40
C PHE A 36 -8.92 -1.98 4.10
N LEU A 37 -8.36 -3.18 4.19
CA LEU A 37 -8.03 -4.00 3.03
C LEU A 37 -9.29 -4.36 2.23
N SER A 38 -10.39 -4.70 2.90
CA SER A 38 -11.68 -4.94 2.25
C SER A 38 -12.22 -3.70 1.54
N ASP A 39 -12.17 -2.52 2.18
CA ASP A 39 -12.60 -1.26 1.56
C ASP A 39 -11.73 -0.91 0.34
N ILE A 40 -10.41 -1.16 0.39
CA ILE A 40 -9.50 -0.98 -0.76
C ILE A 40 -9.88 -1.95 -1.88
N SER A 41 -9.95 -3.26 -1.61
CA SER A 41 -10.24 -4.29 -2.61
C SER A 41 -11.55 -3.99 -3.34
N ASP A 42 -12.65 -3.80 -2.60
CA ASP A 42 -13.97 -3.54 -3.17
C ASP A 42 -14.03 -2.29 -4.06
N ARG A 43 -13.42 -1.20 -3.60
CA ARG A 43 -13.50 0.08 -4.33
C ARG A 43 -12.54 0.09 -5.52
N PHE A 44 -11.35 -0.50 -5.36
CA PHE A 44 -10.37 -0.56 -6.44
C PHE A 44 -10.85 -1.46 -7.57
N ALA A 45 -11.41 -2.63 -7.27
CA ALA A 45 -12.00 -3.51 -8.28
C ALA A 45 -13.08 -2.80 -9.10
N ARG A 46 -14.00 -2.06 -8.45
CA ARG A 46 -15.05 -1.29 -9.14
C ARG A 46 -14.52 -0.18 -10.05
N HIS A 47 -13.34 0.34 -9.74
CA HIS A 47 -12.70 1.42 -10.49
C HIS A 47 -11.58 0.93 -11.43
N LYS A 48 -11.38 -0.40 -11.54
CA LYS A 48 -10.34 -1.02 -12.36
C LYS A 48 -8.93 -0.53 -12.01
N VAL A 49 -8.67 -0.35 -10.73
CA VAL A 49 -7.34 -0.09 -10.16
C VAL A 49 -6.86 -1.39 -9.54
N ALA A 50 -5.65 -1.82 -9.89
CA ALA A 50 -5.04 -3.01 -9.27
C ALA A 50 -4.07 -2.60 -8.15
N VAL A 51 -3.98 -3.42 -7.10
CA VAL A 51 -2.98 -3.27 -6.04
C VAL A 51 -1.83 -4.21 -6.36
N LEU A 52 -0.63 -3.66 -6.57
CA LEU A 52 0.57 -4.43 -6.87
C LEU A 52 1.38 -4.77 -5.62
N ALA A 53 1.40 -3.88 -4.63
CA ALA A 53 2.01 -4.12 -3.33
C ALA A 53 1.36 -3.24 -2.26
N TRP A 54 1.43 -3.67 -1.00
CA TRP A 54 0.92 -2.91 0.13
C TRP A 54 1.64 -3.22 1.45
N CYS A 55 1.61 -2.24 2.36
CA CYS A 55 2.04 -2.40 3.74
C CYS A 55 1.21 -1.47 4.63
N LEU A 56 0.66 -2.01 5.71
CA LEU A 56 -0.12 -1.28 6.71
C LEU A 56 0.68 -1.19 8.01
N MET A 57 1.04 0.03 8.40
CA MET A 57 1.70 0.34 9.68
C MET A 57 0.63 0.91 10.62
N ASP A 58 0.85 0.93 11.92
CA ASP A 58 -0.19 1.35 12.89
C ASP A 58 -0.81 2.72 12.58
N ASN A 59 -0.03 3.65 12.06
CA ASN A 59 -0.45 5.03 11.82
C ASN A 59 -0.36 5.50 10.37
N HIS A 60 0.02 4.65 9.44
CA HIS A 60 0.10 4.98 8.01
C HIS A 60 0.03 3.73 7.14
N PHE A 61 -0.17 3.91 5.85
CA PHE A 61 -0.13 2.83 4.87
C PHE A 61 0.64 3.25 3.62
N HIS A 62 1.14 2.25 2.91
CA HIS A 62 1.72 2.37 1.59
C HIS A 62 1.05 1.38 0.64
N LEU A 63 0.72 1.84 -0.57
CA LEU A 63 0.24 1.02 -1.66
C LEU A 63 1.08 1.31 -2.91
N MET A 64 1.37 0.30 -3.68
CA MET A 64 1.76 0.41 -5.08
C MET A 64 0.57 -0.04 -5.92
N VAL A 65 0.15 0.78 -6.85
CA VAL A 65 -1.07 0.52 -7.63
C VAL A 65 -0.83 0.70 -9.12
N ASP A 66 -1.58 -0.04 -9.93
CA ASP A 66 -1.72 0.16 -11.37
C ASP A 66 -3.08 0.82 -11.65
N ASP A 67 -3.04 1.96 -12.32
CA ASP A 67 -4.22 2.77 -12.66
C ASP A 67 -4.17 3.23 -14.12
N PRO A 68 -4.39 2.31 -15.07
CA PRO A 68 -4.30 2.61 -16.49
C PRO A 68 -5.41 3.54 -17.00
N TYR A 69 -6.46 3.79 -16.20
CA TYR A 69 -7.65 4.55 -16.60
C TYR A 69 -7.83 5.88 -15.84
N ASP A 70 -6.85 6.29 -15.02
CA ASP A 70 -6.91 7.49 -14.14
C ASP A 70 -8.13 7.54 -13.20
N ASN A 71 -8.51 6.37 -12.68
CA ASN A 71 -9.62 6.20 -11.74
C ASN A 71 -9.22 6.23 -10.27
N LEU A 72 -7.92 6.20 -9.97
CA LEU A 72 -7.36 6.11 -8.62
C LEU A 72 -7.92 7.16 -7.67
N SER A 73 -8.12 8.40 -8.16
CA SER A 73 -8.64 9.48 -7.32
C SER A 73 -10.04 9.17 -6.78
N LYS A 74 -10.88 8.55 -7.60
CA LYS A 74 -12.24 8.16 -7.23
C LYS A 74 -12.23 6.94 -6.31
N ALA A 75 -11.42 5.94 -6.64
CA ALA A 75 -11.27 4.72 -5.85
C ALA A 75 -10.80 5.05 -4.43
N MET A 76 -9.73 5.83 -4.29
CA MET A 76 -9.18 6.26 -3.00
C MET A 76 -10.17 7.09 -2.19
N GLN A 77 -10.87 8.05 -2.82
CA GLN A 77 -11.89 8.84 -2.13
C GLN A 77 -12.96 7.95 -1.50
N CYS A 78 -13.45 6.97 -2.26
CA CYS A 78 -14.47 6.05 -1.78
C CYS A 78 -13.94 5.16 -0.64
N ALA A 79 -12.74 4.59 -0.80
CA ALA A 79 -12.14 3.70 0.19
C ALA A 79 -11.84 4.42 1.50
N LEU A 80 -11.10 5.54 1.45
CA LEU A 80 -10.72 6.29 2.67
C LEU A 80 -11.93 6.88 3.39
N THR A 81 -12.97 7.31 2.64
CA THR A 81 -14.22 7.81 3.28
C THR A 81 -14.96 6.69 4.01
N ALA A 82 -15.05 5.50 3.42
CA ALA A 82 -15.70 4.35 4.04
C ALA A 82 -14.94 3.93 5.31
N TYR A 83 -13.63 3.81 5.21
CA TYR A 83 -12.79 3.45 6.34
C TYR A 83 -12.83 4.50 7.48
N ALA A 84 -12.71 5.80 7.16
CA ALA A 84 -12.77 6.86 8.17
C ALA A 84 -14.12 6.87 8.92
N LYS A 85 -15.23 6.63 8.23
CA LYS A 85 -16.54 6.50 8.86
C LYS A 85 -16.61 5.31 9.81
N TYR A 86 -16.08 4.16 9.37
CA TYR A 86 -16.01 2.96 10.21
C TYR A 86 -15.18 3.22 11.47
N PHE A 87 -13.94 3.69 11.31
CA PHE A 87 -13.01 3.90 12.41
C PHE A 87 -13.52 4.93 13.43
N ASN A 88 -14.02 6.08 12.93
CA ASN A 88 -14.61 7.09 13.82
C ASN A 88 -15.85 6.56 14.56
N GLY A 89 -16.69 5.77 13.89
CA GLY A 89 -17.84 5.13 14.53
C GLY A 89 -17.45 4.12 15.61
N LYS A 90 -16.41 3.30 15.34
CA LYS A 90 -15.87 2.32 16.30
C LYS A 90 -15.28 3.00 17.53
N THR A 91 -14.53 4.08 17.34
CA THR A 91 -13.73 4.73 18.40
C THR A 91 -14.46 5.90 19.07
N GLY A 92 -15.68 6.24 18.65
CA GLY A 92 -16.42 7.40 19.15
C GLY A 92 -15.79 8.76 18.79
N ARG A 93 -14.91 8.79 17.79
CA ARG A 93 -14.18 9.99 17.38
C ARG A 93 -14.97 10.84 16.40
N THR A 94 -14.64 12.12 16.37
CA THR A 94 -15.13 13.10 15.40
C THR A 94 -13.95 13.76 14.68
N GLY A 95 -14.18 14.26 13.45
CA GLY A 95 -13.16 14.94 12.68
C GLY A 95 -12.40 14.05 11.71
N HIS A 96 -11.29 14.59 11.17
CA HIS A 96 -10.50 13.92 10.14
C HIS A 96 -9.63 12.81 10.73
N LEU A 97 -9.74 11.60 10.16
CA LEU A 97 -8.87 10.48 10.50
C LEU A 97 -7.48 10.64 9.90
N PHE A 98 -7.42 11.01 8.63
CA PHE A 98 -6.19 11.22 7.88
C PHE A 98 -5.73 12.67 7.94
N ASP A 99 -4.41 12.89 7.85
CA ASP A 99 -3.77 14.21 8.00
C ASP A 99 -4.23 15.17 6.89
N ASN A 100 -4.14 14.70 5.65
CA ASN A 100 -4.48 15.46 4.46
C ASN A 100 -5.20 14.57 3.42
N ARG A 101 -5.16 15.00 2.17
CA ARG A 101 -5.45 14.11 1.04
C ARG A 101 -4.26 13.18 0.85
N TYR A 102 -4.52 11.89 0.59
CA TYR A 102 -3.47 10.93 0.30
C TYR A 102 -2.46 11.47 -0.74
N SER A 103 -1.22 11.11 -0.60
CA SER A 103 -0.16 11.39 -1.55
C SER A 103 -0.18 10.38 -2.71
N ARG A 104 0.05 10.86 -3.93
CA ARG A 104 0.18 10.06 -5.15
C ARG A 104 1.47 10.50 -5.86
N VAL A 105 2.40 9.58 -6.01
CA VAL A 105 3.67 9.79 -6.71
C VAL A 105 3.70 8.86 -7.91
N ALA A 106 3.93 9.41 -9.10
CA ALA A 106 4.06 8.62 -10.32
C ALA A 106 5.36 7.81 -10.31
N VAL A 107 5.31 6.57 -10.82
CA VAL A 107 6.44 5.69 -11.02
C VAL A 107 6.78 5.68 -12.51
N GLU A 108 7.97 6.13 -12.87
CA GLU A 108 8.30 6.46 -14.25
C GLU A 108 9.16 5.38 -14.95
N SER A 109 9.60 4.35 -14.23
CA SER A 109 10.42 3.28 -14.79
C SER A 109 10.36 2.00 -13.94
N ASP A 110 10.74 0.87 -14.53
CA ASP A 110 10.86 -0.42 -13.84
C ASP A 110 11.84 -0.35 -12.67
N THR A 111 12.93 0.40 -12.81
CA THR A 111 13.90 0.61 -11.72
C THR A 111 13.25 1.29 -10.53
N GLN A 112 12.46 2.34 -10.76
CA GLN A 112 11.70 3.00 -9.68
C GLN A 112 10.61 2.09 -9.12
N ALA A 113 9.98 1.26 -9.95
CA ALA A 113 8.99 0.28 -9.53
C ALA A 113 9.59 -0.75 -8.56
N VAL A 114 10.76 -1.29 -8.86
CA VAL A 114 11.48 -2.23 -7.97
C VAL A 114 11.90 -1.54 -6.68
N GLN A 115 12.45 -0.32 -6.74
CA GLN A 115 12.83 0.44 -5.54
C GLN A 115 11.63 0.73 -4.63
N LEU A 116 10.46 1.04 -5.23
CA LEU A 116 9.23 1.26 -4.48
C LEU A 116 8.72 -0.05 -3.85
N LEU A 117 8.78 -1.15 -4.58
CA LEU A 117 8.38 -2.47 -4.08
C LEU A 117 9.23 -2.85 -2.85
N ASP A 118 10.56 -2.71 -2.95
CA ASP A 118 11.48 -2.95 -1.84
C ASP A 118 11.16 -2.02 -0.65
N TYR A 119 10.94 -0.73 -0.92
CA TYR A 119 10.58 0.24 0.10
C TYR A 119 9.32 -0.16 0.86
N ILE A 120 8.27 -0.57 0.15
CA ILE A 120 6.98 -0.96 0.76
C ILE A 120 7.17 -2.19 1.66
N HIS A 121 7.84 -3.23 1.17
CA HIS A 121 8.01 -4.46 1.93
C HIS A 121 9.01 -4.34 3.09
N LEU A 122 9.99 -3.43 2.98
CA LEU A 122 10.97 -3.19 4.04
C LEU A 122 10.49 -2.19 5.11
N ASN A 123 9.31 -1.59 4.97
CA ASN A 123 8.79 -0.65 5.97
C ASN A 123 8.78 -1.20 7.40
N PRO A 124 8.29 -2.43 7.66
CA PRO A 124 8.28 -3.00 9.01
C PRO A 124 9.68 -3.20 9.59
N VAL A 125 10.63 -3.61 8.75
CA VAL A 125 12.04 -3.81 9.12
C VAL A 125 12.68 -2.47 9.48
N LYS A 126 12.54 -1.45 8.62
CA LYS A 126 13.05 -0.09 8.87
C LYS A 126 12.42 0.57 10.09
N GLY A 127 11.17 0.24 10.38
CA GLY A 127 10.47 0.69 11.58
C GLY A 127 10.84 -0.06 12.85
N ALA A 128 11.74 -1.07 12.76
CA ALA A 128 12.11 -1.97 13.86
C ALA A 128 10.89 -2.61 14.55
N ILE A 129 9.84 -2.92 13.77
CA ILE A 129 8.58 -3.48 14.29
C ILE A 129 8.64 -5.00 14.24
N ASP A 130 9.08 -5.56 13.10
CA ASP A 130 9.12 -7.00 12.89
C ASP A 130 10.06 -7.38 11.74
N SER A 131 10.35 -8.68 11.62
CA SER A 131 11.08 -9.21 10.47
C SER A 131 10.21 -9.21 9.22
N LEU A 132 10.87 -9.27 8.05
CA LEU A 132 10.22 -9.28 6.75
C LEU A 132 9.17 -10.39 6.61
N GLU A 133 9.49 -11.60 7.09
CA GLU A 133 8.61 -12.77 6.99
C GLU A 133 7.52 -12.83 8.07
N ALA A 134 7.80 -12.30 9.25
CA ALA A 134 6.86 -12.36 10.38
C ALA A 134 5.77 -11.29 10.26
N TYR A 135 6.06 -10.14 9.63
CA TYR A 135 5.09 -9.07 9.52
C TYR A 135 3.96 -9.42 8.55
N ARG A 136 2.79 -9.73 9.12
CA ARG A 136 1.64 -10.21 8.35
C ARG A 136 0.89 -9.11 7.59
N TRP A 137 1.04 -7.85 7.96
CA TRP A 137 0.32 -6.71 7.38
C TRP A 137 1.11 -6.06 6.22
N SER A 138 1.65 -6.92 5.38
CA SER A 138 2.38 -6.59 4.16
C SER A 138 2.08 -7.61 3.07
N SER A 139 2.07 -7.17 1.82
CA SER A 139 1.92 -8.05 0.65
C SER A 139 3.16 -8.91 0.36
N PHE A 140 4.22 -8.84 1.16
CA PHE A 140 5.43 -9.65 0.93
C PHE A 140 5.11 -11.15 0.82
N ARG A 141 4.13 -11.64 1.58
CA ARG A 141 3.70 -13.04 1.50
C ARG A 141 3.11 -13.42 0.14
N ALA A 142 2.44 -12.50 -0.56
CA ALA A 142 1.97 -12.75 -1.92
C ALA A 142 3.13 -13.03 -2.88
N TYR A 143 4.23 -12.30 -2.72
CA TYR A 143 5.45 -12.48 -3.49
C TYR A 143 6.21 -13.76 -3.12
N GLN A 144 6.14 -14.16 -1.86
CA GLN A 144 6.82 -15.37 -1.36
C GLN A 144 6.05 -16.64 -1.74
N LEU A 145 4.72 -16.64 -1.60
CA LEU A 145 3.88 -17.82 -1.73
C LEU A 145 3.32 -18.01 -3.15
N GLY A 146 3.37 -16.95 -4.00
CA GLY A 146 2.75 -16.94 -5.33
C GLY A 146 1.23 -16.74 -5.32
N TYR A 147 0.64 -16.45 -4.15
CA TYR A 147 -0.77 -16.05 -4.00
C TYR A 147 -0.91 -15.09 -2.81
N ASP A 148 -1.87 -14.18 -2.87
CA ASP A 148 -2.15 -13.26 -1.77
C ASP A 148 -3.15 -13.87 -0.77
N PRO A 149 -2.75 -14.08 0.51
CA PRO A 149 -3.67 -14.57 1.55
C PRO A 149 -4.89 -13.65 1.80
N PHE A 150 -4.81 -12.39 1.37
CA PHE A 150 -5.87 -11.39 1.52
C PHE A 150 -6.68 -11.16 0.23
N ASP A 151 -6.28 -11.78 -0.88
CA ASP A 151 -6.95 -11.67 -2.19
C ASP A 151 -7.08 -10.21 -2.69
N ILE A 152 -6.01 -9.43 -2.54
CA ILE A 152 -5.98 -8.00 -2.89
C ILE A 152 -4.85 -7.67 -3.85
N CYS A 153 -3.70 -8.34 -3.67
CA CYS A 153 -2.46 -8.03 -4.37
C CYS A 153 -2.32 -8.86 -5.64
N ASP A 154 -2.23 -8.19 -6.78
CA ASP A 154 -1.74 -8.79 -8.02
C ASP A 154 -0.22 -8.62 -8.10
N ALA A 155 0.52 -9.64 -7.67
CA ALA A 155 1.97 -9.63 -7.66
C ALA A 155 2.58 -9.94 -9.05
N ALA A 156 1.80 -10.49 -9.99
CA ALA A 156 2.34 -11.01 -11.26
C ALA A 156 3.11 -9.97 -12.08
N PRO A 157 2.62 -8.73 -12.30
CA PRO A 157 3.36 -7.74 -13.09
C PRO A 157 4.72 -7.41 -12.49
N MET A 158 4.80 -7.32 -11.18
CA MET A 158 6.05 -7.00 -10.51
C MET A 158 6.99 -8.20 -10.44
N LEU A 159 6.47 -9.43 -10.29
CA LEU A 159 7.26 -10.64 -10.33
C LEU A 159 7.92 -10.84 -11.69
N ASP A 160 7.26 -10.47 -12.78
CA ASP A 160 7.85 -10.48 -14.13
C ASP A 160 9.04 -9.53 -14.21
N ILE A 161 8.94 -8.32 -13.67
CA ILE A 161 10.02 -7.32 -13.66
C ILE A 161 11.21 -7.77 -12.82
N VAL A 162 10.98 -8.34 -11.63
CA VAL A 162 12.05 -8.74 -10.70
C VAL A 162 12.65 -10.12 -11.00
N GLY A 163 12.10 -10.85 -11.96
CA GLY A 163 12.60 -12.17 -12.39
C GLY A 163 12.15 -13.32 -11.50
N GLY A 164 10.93 -13.21 -10.93
CA GLY A 164 10.26 -14.25 -10.20
C GLY A 164 10.40 -14.20 -8.68
N SER A 165 9.52 -14.93 -8.00
CA SER A 165 9.38 -14.97 -6.55
C SER A 165 10.68 -15.29 -5.81
N ARG A 166 11.38 -16.36 -6.22
CA ARG A 166 12.61 -16.78 -5.56
C ARG A 166 13.68 -15.69 -5.58
N ARG A 167 13.95 -15.12 -6.77
CA ARG A 167 14.95 -14.08 -6.94
C ARG A 167 14.63 -12.84 -6.12
N TYR A 168 13.37 -12.42 -6.13
CA TYR A 168 12.93 -11.28 -5.35
C TYR A 168 13.08 -11.49 -3.85
N CYS A 169 12.66 -12.65 -3.35
CA CYS A 169 12.78 -12.97 -1.92
C CYS A 169 14.23 -13.05 -1.44
N GLU A 170 15.11 -13.64 -2.24
CA GLU A 170 16.56 -13.69 -1.93
C GLU A 170 17.15 -12.27 -1.88
N HIS A 171 16.86 -11.44 -2.88
CA HIS A 171 17.29 -10.04 -2.92
C HIS A 171 16.80 -9.26 -1.69
N LEU A 172 15.51 -9.34 -1.37
CA LEU A 172 14.95 -8.54 -0.30
C LEU A 172 15.45 -8.96 1.09
N LYS A 173 15.71 -10.25 1.31
CA LYS A 173 16.34 -10.77 2.55
C LYS A 173 17.76 -10.25 2.71
N GLU A 174 18.54 -10.21 1.64
CA GLU A 174 19.88 -9.64 1.66
C GLU A 174 19.86 -8.16 2.02
N VAL A 175 18.94 -7.40 1.41
CA VAL A 175 18.76 -5.97 1.72
C VAL A 175 18.31 -5.77 3.17
N ALA A 176 17.34 -6.54 3.64
CA ALA A 176 16.85 -6.50 5.02
C ALA A 176 17.98 -6.77 6.04
N GLY A 177 18.84 -7.76 5.78
CA GLY A 177 19.99 -8.10 6.63
C GLY A 177 21.07 -7.01 6.74
N ARG A 178 21.04 -6.00 5.88
CA ARG A 178 21.95 -4.84 5.93
C ARG A 178 21.39 -3.65 6.70
N ILE A 179 20.12 -3.70 7.11
CA ILE A 179 19.43 -2.62 7.81
C ILE A 179 19.72 -2.64 9.32
N TRP A 180 20.16 -3.78 9.87
CA TRP A 180 20.51 -4.01 11.30
C TRP A 180 21.98 -3.86 11.58
#